data_d2074cc2f95df080630c51f962998ef4
#
_entry.id   d2074cc2f95df080630c51f962998ef4
#
_cell.length_a   1.000
_cell.length_b   1.000
_cell.length_c   1.000
_cell.angle_alpha   90.00
_cell.angle_beta   90.00
_cell.angle_gamma   90.00
#
_symmetry.space_group_name_H-M   'P 1'
#
loop_
_entity.id
_entity.type
_entity.pdbx_description
1 polymer ?
#
loop_
_entity_poly.entity_id
_entity_poly.type
_entity_poly.pdbx_seq_one_letter_code
_entity_poly.pdbx_strand_id
1 'polypeptide(L)'
;MTDTPRTAADMPLPGGEFSLFITRLSFQGLLACGVLENPVTQEKQTNQPMATALIKDLEMLQAKTSGNLDPDEEAHLAKVVGDLRAVYDRVFAGAAGS
;
A
#
# COMPACT_ATOMS: atom_id res chain seq x y z
N MET A 1 -2.12 17.11 19.36
CA MET A 1 -2.23 17.14 18.78
C MET A 1 -2.66 17.08 18.27
N THR A 2 -2.64 17.06 18.33
CA THR A 2 -2.93 16.96 17.73
C THR A 2 -3.52 17.27 17.07
N ASP A 3 -3.73 17.74 17.03
CA ASP A 3 -4.24 18.01 16.34
C ASP A 3 -4.13 18.45 15.29
N THR A 4 -3.83 18.36 15.29
CA THR A 4 -3.53 18.31 13.94
C THR A 4 -4.55 18.94 13.11
N PRO A 5 -4.12 19.78 12.34
CA PRO A 5 -4.98 20.43 11.43
C PRO A 5 -5.60 19.40 10.57
N ARG A 6 -6.81 19.52 10.54
CA ARG A 6 -7.53 18.45 10.00
C ARG A 6 -8.04 18.80 8.68
N THR A 7 -7.49 19.38 7.92
CA THR A 7 -7.81 19.73 6.60
C THR A 7 -8.46 18.59 5.88
N ALA A 8 -7.74 18.01 4.98
CA ALA A 8 -8.24 16.88 4.27
C ALA A 8 -8.46 15.74 5.21
N ALA A 9 -7.72 15.74 6.28
CA ALA A 9 -7.87 14.71 7.27
C ALA A 9 -9.17 14.80 8.01
N ASP A 10 -9.82 15.94 7.95
CA ASP A 10 -11.13 16.05 8.54
C ASP A 10 -12.18 15.30 7.77
N MET A 11 -11.89 15.01 6.51
CA MET A 11 -12.83 14.26 5.72
C MET A 11 -12.78 12.81 6.14
N PRO A 12 -13.91 12.26 6.56
CA PRO A 12 -13.88 10.88 6.99
C PRO A 12 -13.54 9.99 5.82
N LEU A 13 -12.53 9.14 6.06
CA LEU A 13 -12.18 8.10 5.11
C LEU A 13 -12.63 6.78 5.68
N PRO A 14 -13.08 5.85 4.84
CA PRO A 14 -13.38 4.52 5.34
C PRO A 14 -12.14 3.96 6.02
N GLY A 15 -12.28 3.52 7.26
CA GLY A 15 -11.17 2.97 8.00
C GLY A 15 -10.27 3.98 8.68
N GLY A 16 -10.51 5.28 8.47
CA GLY A 16 -9.80 6.32 9.22
C GLY A 16 -8.29 6.31 9.04
N GLU A 17 -7.59 6.47 10.14
CA GLU A 17 -6.13 6.59 10.12
C GLU A 17 -5.44 5.29 9.68
N PHE A 18 -6.03 4.17 9.99
CA PHE A 18 -5.47 2.90 9.55
C PHE A 18 -5.49 2.80 8.03
N SER A 19 -6.60 3.16 7.42
CA SER A 19 -6.71 3.16 5.97
C SER A 19 -5.72 4.12 5.34
N LEU A 20 -5.50 5.27 5.97
CA LEU A 20 -4.53 6.22 5.46
C LEU A 20 -3.12 5.64 5.50
N PHE A 21 -2.79 4.96 6.60
CA PHE A 21 -1.50 4.29 6.72
C PHE A 21 -1.31 3.24 5.62
N ILE A 22 -2.35 2.44 5.41
CA ILE A 22 -2.31 1.39 4.38
C ILE A 22 -2.17 2.02 2.98
N THR A 23 -2.85 3.13 2.76
CA THR A 23 -2.76 3.83 1.47
C THR A 23 -1.33 4.30 1.21
N ARG A 24 -0.65 4.80 2.24
CA ARG A 24 0.74 5.21 2.09
C ARG A 24 1.65 4.04 1.72
N LEU A 25 1.43 2.90 2.37
CA LEU A 25 2.22 1.71 2.02
C LEU A 25 1.93 1.25 0.61
N SER A 26 0.69 1.33 0.20
CA SER A 26 0.30 0.98 -1.16
C SER A 26 1.00 1.88 -2.18
N PHE A 27 1.03 3.18 -1.91
CA PHE A 27 1.68 4.13 -2.78
C PHE A 27 3.17 3.80 -2.92
N GLN A 28 3.83 3.52 -1.81
CA GLN A 28 5.23 3.14 -1.84
C GLN A 28 5.45 1.85 -2.63
N GLY A 29 4.52 0.90 -2.48
CA GLY A 29 4.60 -0.34 -3.22
C GLY A 29 4.45 -0.13 -4.72
N LEU A 30 3.54 0.75 -5.12
CA LEU A 30 3.36 1.05 -6.53
C LEU A 30 4.56 1.77 -7.10
N LEU A 31 5.18 2.66 -6.32
CA LEU A 31 6.42 3.29 -6.73
C LEU A 31 7.51 2.25 -6.94
N ALA A 32 7.61 1.28 -6.03
CA ALA A 32 8.61 0.24 -6.13
C ALA A 32 8.37 -0.68 -7.32
N CYS A 33 7.13 -0.82 -7.72
CA CYS A 33 6.79 -1.62 -8.91
C CYS A 33 7.01 -0.83 -10.21
N GLY A 34 7.32 0.44 -10.12
CA GLY A 34 7.62 1.23 -11.30
C GLY A 34 6.40 1.68 -12.09
N VAL A 35 5.21 1.59 -11.52
CA VAL A 35 3.99 2.01 -12.22
C VAL A 35 3.61 3.44 -11.92
N LEU A 36 4.28 4.07 -10.96
CA LEU A 36 4.07 5.47 -10.64
C LEU A 36 5.41 6.19 -10.72
N GLU A 37 5.35 7.46 -11.10
CA GLU A 37 6.53 8.30 -11.08
C GLU A 37 6.87 8.70 -9.65
N ASN A 38 8.16 8.66 -9.33
CA ASN A 38 8.62 9.19 -8.06
C ASN A 38 8.48 10.71 -8.13
N PRO A 39 7.77 11.34 -7.18
CA PRO A 39 7.54 12.79 -7.26
C PRO A 39 8.81 13.61 -7.13
N VAL A 40 9.87 13.03 -6.56
CA VAL A 40 11.13 13.75 -6.43
C VAL A 40 11.95 13.67 -7.70
N THR A 41 12.10 12.48 -8.27
CA THR A 41 12.94 12.28 -9.45
C THR A 41 12.16 12.39 -10.75
N GLN A 42 10.84 12.28 -10.68
CA GLN A 42 9.95 12.30 -11.83
C GLN A 42 10.23 11.16 -12.79
N GLU A 43 10.72 10.05 -12.24
CA GLU A 43 11.04 8.86 -13.01
C GLU A 43 10.32 7.66 -12.44
N LYS A 44 10.05 6.70 -13.29
CA LYS A 44 9.51 5.41 -12.87
C LYS A 44 10.67 4.44 -12.80
N GLN A 45 10.86 3.86 -11.62
CA GLN A 45 11.94 2.90 -11.40
C GLN A 45 11.40 1.73 -10.63
N THR A 46 11.86 0.54 -10.98
CA THR A 46 11.47 -0.65 -10.23
C THR A 46 12.48 -0.91 -9.12
N ASN A 47 11.97 -1.46 -8.03
CA ASN A 47 12.79 -1.89 -6.90
C ASN A 47 12.14 -3.14 -6.35
N GLN A 48 12.47 -4.28 -6.93
CA GLN A 48 11.80 -5.53 -6.59
C GLN A 48 11.96 -5.90 -5.12
N PRO A 49 13.15 -5.77 -4.50
CA PRO A 49 13.26 -6.07 -3.08
C PRO A 49 12.35 -5.20 -2.21
N MET A 50 12.23 -3.93 -2.54
CA MET A 50 11.35 -3.04 -1.81
C MET A 50 9.89 -3.43 -2.01
N ALA A 51 9.51 -3.74 -3.24
CA ALA A 51 8.14 -4.15 -3.52
C ALA A 51 7.79 -5.43 -2.76
N THR A 52 8.71 -6.38 -2.75
CA THR A 52 8.51 -7.63 -2.00
C THR A 52 8.35 -7.35 -0.51
N ALA A 53 9.19 -6.48 0.03
CA ALA A 53 9.14 -6.14 1.45
C ALA A 53 7.82 -5.49 1.81
N LEU A 54 7.33 -4.59 0.96
CA LEU A 54 6.07 -3.91 1.23
C LEU A 54 4.87 -4.85 1.19
N ILE A 55 4.88 -5.79 0.26
CA ILE A 55 3.82 -6.79 0.21
C ILE A 55 3.86 -7.64 1.47
N LYS A 56 5.04 -8.06 1.88
CA LYS A 56 5.16 -8.85 3.10
C LYS A 56 4.73 -8.08 4.33
N ASP A 57 5.05 -6.79 4.38
CA ASP A 57 4.62 -5.94 5.49
C ASP A 57 3.10 -5.87 5.54
N LEU A 58 2.46 -5.71 4.40
CA LEU A 58 1.01 -5.63 4.35
C LEU A 58 0.37 -6.96 4.74
N GLU A 59 0.95 -8.07 4.29
CA GLU A 59 0.44 -9.38 4.66
C GLU A 59 0.63 -9.64 6.15
N MET A 60 1.74 -9.20 6.70
CA MET A 60 1.97 -9.29 8.14
C MET A 60 0.92 -8.49 8.90
N LEU A 61 0.62 -7.29 8.42
CA LEU A 61 -0.41 -6.48 9.06
C LEU A 61 -1.76 -7.17 9.01
N GLN A 62 -2.09 -7.81 7.89
CA GLN A 62 -3.32 -8.57 7.79
C GLN A 62 -3.41 -9.63 8.87
N ALA A 63 -2.31 -10.36 9.06
CA ALA A 63 -2.29 -11.42 10.05
C ALA A 63 -2.36 -10.87 11.48
N LYS A 64 -1.63 -9.81 11.73
CA LYS A 64 -1.54 -9.26 13.08
C LYS A 64 -2.78 -8.50 13.51
N THR A 65 -3.54 -7.99 12.57
CA THR A 65 -4.75 -7.24 12.88
C THR A 65 -6.03 -8.04 12.70
N SER A 66 -5.89 -9.32 12.39
CA SER A 66 -7.06 -10.17 12.16
C SER A 66 -7.97 -10.13 13.38
N GLY A 67 -9.23 -9.81 13.16
CA GLY A 67 -10.21 -9.73 14.23
C GLY A 67 -10.24 -8.40 14.96
N ASN A 68 -9.36 -7.47 14.61
CA ASN A 68 -9.29 -6.17 15.27
C ASN A 68 -9.59 -5.00 14.38
N LEU A 69 -10.00 -5.26 13.15
CA LEU A 69 -10.28 -4.19 12.19
C LEU A 69 -11.77 -4.02 12.00
N ASP A 70 -12.18 -2.78 11.76
CA ASP A 70 -13.53 -2.52 11.30
C ASP A 70 -13.71 -3.14 9.91
N PRO A 71 -14.97 -3.41 9.50
CA PRO A 71 -15.18 -3.95 8.17
C PRO A 71 -14.57 -3.12 7.05
N ASP A 72 -14.60 -1.78 7.17
CA ASP A 72 -14.01 -0.91 6.16
C ASP A 72 -12.50 -1.05 6.14
N GLU A 73 -11.87 -1.13 7.30
CA GLU A 73 -10.43 -1.31 7.40
C GLU A 73 -10.00 -2.64 6.81
N GLU A 74 -10.75 -3.68 7.15
CA GLU A 74 -10.44 -5.01 6.67
C GLU A 74 -10.56 -5.11 5.16
N ALA A 75 -11.62 -4.56 4.62
CA ALA A 75 -11.85 -4.58 3.18
C ALA A 75 -10.78 -3.79 2.45
N HIS A 76 -10.41 -2.63 2.99
CA HIS A 76 -9.39 -1.80 2.36
C HIS A 76 -8.03 -2.50 2.34
N LEU A 77 -7.66 -3.10 3.46
CA LEU A 77 -6.38 -3.81 3.55
C LEU A 77 -6.35 -4.99 2.57
N ALA A 78 -7.43 -5.76 2.52
CA ALA A 78 -7.49 -6.89 1.60
C ALA A 78 -7.38 -6.42 0.15
N LYS A 79 -8.03 -5.32 -0.18
CA LYS A 79 -7.97 -4.80 -1.54
C LYS A 79 -6.57 -4.34 -1.89
N VAL A 80 -5.91 -3.62 -0.98
CA VAL A 80 -4.56 -3.12 -1.21
C VAL A 80 -3.60 -4.29 -1.41
N VAL A 81 -3.68 -5.29 -0.56
CA VAL A 81 -2.81 -6.46 -0.69
C VAL A 81 -3.02 -7.14 -2.05
N GLY A 82 -4.28 -7.37 -2.40
CA GLY A 82 -4.59 -8.02 -3.66
C GLY A 82 -4.14 -7.22 -4.86
N ASP A 83 -4.41 -5.91 -4.85
CA ASP A 83 -4.05 -5.05 -5.96
C ASP A 83 -2.54 -4.97 -6.13
N LEU A 84 -1.82 -4.82 -5.01
CA LEU A 84 -0.38 -4.69 -5.08
C LEU A 84 0.28 -5.99 -5.54
N ARG A 85 -0.24 -7.12 -5.08
CA ARG A 85 0.27 -8.41 -5.55
C ARG A 85 0.04 -8.59 -7.04
N ALA A 86 -1.12 -8.16 -7.53
CA ALA A 86 -1.42 -8.26 -8.96
C ALA A 86 -0.47 -7.40 -9.78
N VAL A 87 -0.20 -6.19 -9.30
CA VAL A 87 0.75 -5.30 -9.98
C VAL A 87 2.15 -5.89 -9.94
N TYR A 88 2.56 -6.40 -8.79
CA TYR A 88 3.86 -7.02 -8.63
C TYR A 88 4.03 -8.18 -9.63
N ASP A 89 3.03 -9.04 -9.69
CA ASP A 89 3.10 -10.18 -10.60
C ASP A 89 3.20 -9.73 -12.05
N ARG A 90 2.43 -8.71 -12.41
CA ARG A 90 2.45 -8.22 -13.78
C ARG A 90 3.80 -7.62 -14.14
N VAL A 91 4.40 -6.90 -13.19
CA VAL A 91 5.67 -6.19 -13.46
C VAL A 91 6.86 -7.14 -13.40
N PHE A 92 6.89 -8.01 -12.41
CA PHE A 92 8.09 -8.79 -12.13
C PHE A 92 8.01 -10.25 -12.57
N ALA A 93 6.81 -10.78 -12.77
CA ALA A 93 6.69 -12.19 -13.13
C ALA A 93 7.34 -12.47 -14.48
N GLY A 94 7.20 -11.54 -15.39
CA GLY A 94 7.81 -11.72 -16.71
C GLY A 94 9.32 -11.84 -16.61
N ALA A 95 9.93 -11.03 -15.76
CA ALA A 95 11.37 -11.06 -15.58
C ALA A 95 11.80 -12.26 -14.77
N ALA A 96 11.05 -12.53 -13.70
CA ALA A 96 11.41 -13.62 -12.80
C ALA A 96 11.01 -14.96 -13.36
N GLY A 97 9.93 -14.99 -14.11
CA GLY A 97 9.42 -16.24 -14.64
C GLY A 97 10.07 -16.68 -15.90
N SER A 98 10.85 -15.83 -16.46
CA SER A 98 11.50 -16.15 -17.73
C SER A 98 12.69 -17.05 -17.53
#